data_64aeda9e0cfb9a8e4adf8a0095e48aa8
#
_entry.id   64aeda9e0cfb9a8e4adf8a0095e48aa8
#
_cell.length_a   1.000
_cell.length_b   1.000
_cell.length_c   1.000
_cell.angle_alpha   90.00
_cell.angle_beta   90.00
_cell.angle_gamma   90.00
#
_symmetry.space_group_name_H-M   'P 1'
#
loop_
_entity.id
_entity.type
_entity.pdbx_description
1 polymer ?
#
loop_
_entity_poly.entity_id
_entity_poly.type
_entity_poly.pdbx_seq_one_letter_code
_entity_poly.pdbx_strand_id
1 'polypeptide(L)'
;MSEQSKSPQAPDRTPRVVIAGAGMAGVQTAVALREQGWRGAITLLGDEPHQPYDRPPLSKAVLLGKAEGSAFDIDFAALGIDLRLGCPVTALRPAERVVETAEGPIRYDYAVIATGAEPIRLPGGDELPDVHLLRTLDDAERLRPVLAAQHRIVVVGAGWIGAEFATAAREAGCEVTVVEAADHPLAGALPAEVAAYMTDWYTDAGADLRTGARVASLAPGAVALADGTTLPADAVVVGVGARPATGWLAGSGVALSPEDGSVLADERLRTSVPGVYAVGDCASFPSARYGTRLLVHHWDNALQGPRTVAENIAGGEAAGVVYDPVPYFWSEQFGRFVQYAGHHVDADELVWRGDPAGAAWSVIWLRGEGQDRAGAAEGGAGRPAGRLVALLAVGRPRDLAQGRRLIEKGALLDRERAADAAVPLKSAVR
;
A
#
# COMPACT_ATOMS: atom_id res chain seq x y z
N MET A 1 33.00 -43.06 -37.95
CA MET A 1 33.23 -41.60 -37.81
C MET A 1 31.85 -40.96 -37.70
N SER A 2 31.46 -40.63 -36.48
CA SER A 2 30.13 -40.04 -36.22
C SER A 2 30.35 -38.54 -36.06
N GLU A 3 29.86 -37.75 -37.01
CA GLU A 3 29.79 -36.29 -36.88
C GLU A 3 28.75 -35.92 -35.83
N GLN A 4 29.20 -35.40 -34.71
CA GLN A 4 28.34 -34.76 -33.74
C GLN A 4 27.88 -33.42 -34.30
N SER A 5 26.62 -33.34 -34.66
CA SER A 5 25.89 -32.12 -35.01
C SER A 5 25.94 -31.18 -33.81
N LYS A 6 26.77 -30.13 -33.86
CA LYS A 6 26.69 -28.98 -32.95
C LYS A 6 25.41 -28.22 -33.25
N SER A 7 24.48 -28.24 -32.32
CA SER A 7 23.35 -27.30 -32.31
C SER A 7 23.88 -25.86 -32.38
N PRO A 8 23.26 -24.96 -33.18
CA PRO A 8 23.68 -23.57 -33.26
C PRO A 8 23.48 -22.91 -31.89
N GLN A 9 24.59 -22.46 -31.27
CA GLN A 9 24.53 -21.56 -30.15
C GLN A 9 23.79 -20.30 -30.58
N ALA A 10 22.67 -19.99 -29.90
CA ALA A 10 22.02 -18.69 -30.03
C ALA A 10 23.03 -17.58 -29.76
N PRO A 11 22.95 -16.41 -30.44
CA PRO A 11 23.87 -15.32 -30.24
C PRO A 11 23.87 -14.93 -28.76
N ASP A 12 25.08 -14.71 -28.25
CA ASP A 12 25.39 -14.34 -26.85
C ASP A 12 24.79 -12.96 -26.52
N ARG A 13 23.45 -12.90 -26.38
CA ARG A 13 22.70 -11.69 -26.07
C ARG A 13 22.59 -11.57 -24.55
N THR A 14 23.12 -10.50 -24.00
CA THR A 14 22.97 -10.15 -22.58
C THR A 14 21.49 -10.15 -22.18
N PRO A 15 21.06 -11.01 -21.25
CA PRO A 15 19.68 -11.09 -20.84
C PRO A 15 19.18 -9.76 -20.23
N ARG A 16 17.91 -9.45 -20.43
CA ARG A 16 17.31 -8.17 -20.04
C ARG A 16 16.13 -8.35 -19.10
N VAL A 17 16.13 -7.57 -18.02
CA VAL A 17 14.95 -7.34 -17.19
C VAL A 17 14.34 -5.99 -17.56
N VAL A 18 13.03 -5.95 -17.83
CA VAL A 18 12.27 -4.71 -18.02
C VAL A 18 11.32 -4.57 -16.83
N ILE A 19 11.40 -3.45 -16.13
CA ILE A 19 10.59 -3.15 -14.95
C ILE A 19 9.62 -2.02 -15.32
N ALA A 20 8.32 -2.31 -15.26
CA ALA A 20 7.25 -1.36 -15.55
C ALA A 20 6.79 -0.69 -14.25
N GLY A 21 7.10 0.61 -14.09
CA GLY A 21 6.85 1.42 -12.91
C GLY A 21 8.11 1.75 -12.13
N ALA A 22 8.42 3.06 -12.00
CA ALA A 22 9.59 3.58 -11.28
C ALA A 22 9.25 4.11 -9.87
N GLY A 23 8.16 3.61 -9.24
CA GLY A 23 7.90 3.81 -7.82
C GLY A 23 8.77 2.92 -6.94
N MET A 24 8.55 2.91 -5.63
CA MET A 24 9.32 2.14 -4.63
C MET A 24 9.57 0.70 -5.08
N ALA A 25 8.54 -0.04 -5.48
CA ALA A 25 8.67 -1.44 -5.85
C ALA A 25 9.56 -1.66 -7.08
N GLY A 26 9.45 -0.82 -8.10
CA GLY A 26 10.28 -0.92 -9.30
C GLY A 26 11.74 -0.54 -9.04
N VAL A 27 11.97 0.55 -8.33
CA VAL A 27 13.31 1.00 -7.93
C VAL A 27 14.01 -0.07 -7.09
N GLN A 28 13.35 -0.57 -6.06
CA GLN A 28 13.92 -1.60 -5.20
C GLN A 28 14.16 -2.93 -5.94
N THR A 29 13.32 -3.26 -6.94
CA THR A 29 13.57 -4.42 -7.81
C THR A 29 14.86 -4.25 -8.61
N ALA A 30 15.07 -3.06 -9.21
CA ALA A 30 16.26 -2.78 -9.99
C ALA A 30 17.54 -2.82 -9.12
N VAL A 31 17.49 -2.24 -7.93
CA VAL A 31 18.59 -2.24 -6.96
C VAL A 31 18.85 -3.66 -6.46
N ALA A 32 17.84 -4.38 -6.02
CA ALA A 32 17.97 -5.74 -5.50
C ALA A 32 18.54 -6.71 -6.56
N LEU A 33 18.18 -6.56 -7.83
CA LEU A 33 18.79 -7.34 -8.92
C LEU A 33 20.31 -7.16 -8.97
N ARG A 34 20.81 -5.93 -8.82
CA ARG A 34 22.26 -5.66 -8.77
C ARG A 34 22.92 -6.24 -7.53
N GLU A 35 22.27 -6.11 -6.38
CA GLU A 35 22.72 -6.70 -5.11
C GLU A 35 22.78 -8.23 -5.17
N GLN A 36 21.85 -8.88 -5.87
CA GLN A 36 21.82 -10.33 -6.11
C GLN A 36 22.77 -10.77 -7.25
N GLY A 37 23.59 -9.86 -7.78
CA GLY A 37 24.62 -10.16 -8.78
C GLY A 37 24.10 -10.31 -10.21
N TRP A 38 22.88 -9.88 -10.52
CA TRP A 38 22.38 -9.85 -11.89
C TRP A 38 23.27 -8.95 -12.78
N ARG A 39 23.88 -9.52 -13.80
CA ARG A 39 24.80 -8.82 -14.72
C ARG A 39 24.15 -8.43 -16.05
N GLY A 40 22.89 -8.86 -16.29
CA GLY A 40 22.12 -8.53 -17.46
C GLY A 40 21.71 -7.05 -17.52
N ALA A 41 21.15 -6.63 -18.64
CA ALA A 41 20.60 -5.31 -18.78
C ALA A 41 19.37 -5.14 -17.86
N ILE A 42 19.19 -3.95 -17.28
CA ILE A 42 18.00 -3.55 -16.52
C ILE A 42 17.49 -2.26 -17.12
N THR A 43 16.22 -2.26 -17.56
CA THR A 43 15.51 -1.05 -17.98
C THR A 43 14.37 -0.80 -16.99
N LEU A 44 14.37 0.38 -16.36
CA LEU A 44 13.34 0.83 -15.41
C LEU A 44 12.51 1.94 -16.05
N LEU A 45 11.20 1.74 -16.17
CA LEU A 45 10.26 2.61 -16.88
C LEU A 45 9.38 3.35 -15.87
N GLY A 46 9.37 4.68 -15.92
CA GLY A 46 8.48 5.56 -15.17
C GLY A 46 7.59 6.37 -16.09
N ASP A 47 6.30 6.50 -15.77
CA ASP A 47 5.36 7.36 -16.48
C ASP A 47 5.49 8.84 -16.09
N GLU A 48 5.92 9.12 -14.86
CA GLU A 48 6.20 10.47 -14.37
C GLU A 48 7.55 10.99 -14.90
N PRO A 49 7.66 12.32 -15.17
CA PRO A 49 8.92 12.92 -15.63
C PRO A 49 9.93 13.14 -14.51
N HIS A 50 9.54 12.90 -13.27
CA HIS A 50 10.35 13.14 -12.07
C HIS A 50 11.30 11.97 -11.78
N GLN A 51 12.46 12.29 -11.18
CA GLN A 51 13.32 11.26 -10.59
C GLN A 51 12.49 10.41 -9.60
N PRO A 52 12.71 9.09 -9.54
CA PRO A 52 11.99 8.23 -8.61
C PRO A 52 12.06 8.75 -7.18
N TYR A 53 10.94 8.75 -6.47
CA TYR A 53 10.79 9.37 -5.17
C TYR A 53 9.89 8.54 -4.23
N ASP A 54 10.03 8.84 -2.93
CA ASP A 54 9.21 8.24 -1.89
C ASP A 54 7.87 8.99 -1.74
N ARG A 55 6.74 8.25 -1.78
CA ARG A 55 5.40 8.85 -1.77
C ARG A 55 4.88 9.25 -0.38
N PRO A 56 5.20 8.55 0.74
CA PRO A 56 4.66 8.93 2.06
C PRO A 56 4.90 10.38 2.48
N PRO A 57 6.01 11.05 2.13
CA PRO A 57 6.21 12.47 2.43
C PRO A 57 5.26 13.42 1.70
N LEU A 58 4.60 12.98 0.61
CA LEU A 58 3.70 13.81 -0.20
C LEU A 58 2.46 14.30 0.56
N SER A 59 1.96 13.52 1.53
CA SER A 59 0.83 13.92 2.41
C SER A 59 1.28 14.67 3.68
N LYS A 60 2.58 14.89 3.86
CA LYS A 60 3.21 15.38 5.09
C LYS A 60 4.20 16.52 4.81
N ALA A 61 5.50 16.24 4.96
CA ALA A 61 6.56 17.26 4.90
C ALA A 61 6.65 17.95 3.54
N VAL A 62 6.47 17.22 2.42
CA VAL A 62 6.48 17.81 1.07
C VAL A 62 5.26 18.72 0.88
N LEU A 63 4.06 18.26 1.25
CA LEU A 63 2.84 19.05 1.14
C LEU A 63 2.91 20.35 1.94
N LEU A 64 3.45 20.28 3.16
CA LEU A 64 3.62 21.44 4.06
C LEU A 64 4.82 22.33 3.70
N GLY A 65 5.58 22.02 2.65
CA GLY A 65 6.78 22.77 2.28
C GLY A 65 7.93 22.65 3.29
N LYS A 66 7.88 21.66 4.19
CA LYS A 66 8.95 21.38 5.18
C LYS A 66 10.09 20.56 4.58
N ALA A 67 9.87 19.93 3.43
CA ALA A 67 10.87 19.27 2.61
C ALA A 67 10.71 19.72 1.15
N GLU A 68 11.82 19.90 0.45
CA GLU A 68 11.84 20.28 -0.97
C GLU A 68 11.34 19.15 -1.88
N GLY A 69 11.59 17.89 -1.47
CA GLY A 69 11.17 16.69 -2.19
C GLY A 69 11.47 15.43 -1.39
N SER A 70 11.29 14.29 -2.04
CA SER A 70 11.51 12.95 -1.46
C SER A 70 12.19 12.00 -2.46
N ALA A 71 12.96 12.53 -3.43
CA ALA A 71 13.69 11.71 -4.41
C ALA A 71 14.62 10.71 -3.72
N PHE A 72 14.73 9.50 -4.29
CA PHE A 72 15.67 8.51 -3.81
C PHE A 72 17.10 8.94 -4.12
N ASP A 73 17.99 8.82 -3.15
CA ASP A 73 19.43 9.03 -3.32
C ASP A 73 20.08 7.78 -3.95
N ILE A 74 19.83 7.56 -5.25
CA ILE A 74 20.32 6.41 -6.00
C ILE A 74 20.92 6.87 -7.32
N ASP A 75 22.18 6.51 -7.55
CA ASP A 75 22.85 6.70 -8.85
C ASP A 75 22.54 5.50 -9.76
N PHE A 76 21.44 5.59 -10.51
CA PHE A 76 21.02 4.56 -11.46
C PHE A 76 22.06 4.27 -12.55
N ALA A 77 22.80 5.30 -12.99
CA ALA A 77 23.82 5.17 -14.01
C ALA A 77 25.02 4.36 -13.47
N ALA A 78 25.48 4.66 -12.25
CA ALA A 78 26.54 3.88 -11.60
C ALA A 78 26.16 2.41 -11.39
N LEU A 79 24.86 2.14 -11.16
CA LEU A 79 24.33 0.78 -11.05
C LEU A 79 24.10 0.12 -12.43
N GLY A 80 24.33 0.83 -13.53
CA GLY A 80 24.07 0.33 -14.89
C GLY A 80 22.58 0.03 -15.13
N ILE A 81 21.69 0.84 -14.57
CA ILE A 81 20.24 0.79 -14.75
C ILE A 81 19.83 1.85 -15.79
N ASP A 82 19.21 1.41 -16.89
CA ASP A 82 18.63 2.30 -17.92
C ASP A 82 17.28 2.82 -17.40
N LEU A 83 17.30 4.00 -16.74
CA LEU A 83 16.12 4.67 -16.22
C LEU A 83 15.50 5.54 -17.31
N ARG A 84 14.21 5.31 -17.62
CA ARG A 84 13.43 6.09 -18.58
C ARG A 84 12.24 6.72 -17.90
N LEU A 85 12.22 8.02 -17.81
CA LEU A 85 11.17 8.84 -17.21
C LEU A 85 10.24 9.39 -18.30
N GLY A 86 8.99 9.68 -17.94
CA GLY A 86 7.97 10.12 -18.92
C GLY A 86 7.70 9.05 -20.00
N CYS A 87 7.97 7.77 -19.69
CA CYS A 87 7.86 6.65 -20.62
C CYS A 87 6.79 5.65 -20.13
N PRO A 88 5.48 5.99 -20.29
CA PRO A 88 4.40 5.11 -19.87
C PRO A 88 4.40 3.81 -20.65
N VAL A 89 4.16 2.71 -19.93
CA VAL A 89 3.89 1.40 -20.53
C VAL A 89 2.46 1.34 -21.04
N THR A 90 2.25 0.79 -22.24
CA THR A 90 0.94 0.77 -22.90
C THR A 90 0.38 -0.63 -23.12
N ALA A 91 1.25 -1.63 -23.26
CA ALA A 91 0.83 -3.03 -23.36
C ALA A 91 1.98 -3.99 -23.01
N LEU A 92 1.61 -5.22 -22.62
CA LEU A 92 2.52 -6.35 -22.50
C LEU A 92 2.17 -7.39 -23.58
N ARG A 93 3.15 -7.81 -24.39
CA ARG A 93 3.02 -8.85 -25.42
C ARG A 93 3.91 -10.06 -25.10
N PRO A 94 3.44 -10.99 -24.29
CA PRO A 94 4.28 -12.12 -23.85
C PRO A 94 4.76 -13.04 -24.97
N ALA A 95 3.94 -13.27 -25.99
CA ALA A 95 4.32 -14.11 -27.13
C ALA A 95 5.55 -13.60 -27.87
N GLU A 96 5.73 -12.27 -27.91
CA GLU A 96 6.86 -11.58 -28.54
C GLU A 96 7.95 -11.23 -27.54
N ARG A 97 7.68 -11.42 -26.23
CA ARG A 97 8.51 -10.96 -25.09
C ARG A 97 8.82 -9.45 -25.19
N VAL A 98 7.78 -8.64 -25.29
CA VAL A 98 7.86 -7.20 -25.47
C VAL A 98 6.98 -6.47 -24.46
N VAL A 99 7.51 -5.40 -23.90
CA VAL A 99 6.76 -4.32 -23.24
C VAL A 99 6.63 -3.19 -24.24
N GLU A 100 5.40 -2.79 -24.54
CA GLU A 100 5.13 -1.62 -25.39
C GLU A 100 5.17 -0.33 -24.57
N THR A 101 5.79 0.70 -25.11
CA THR A 101 5.83 2.04 -24.53
C THR A 101 5.48 3.09 -25.60
N ALA A 102 5.27 4.33 -25.17
CA ALA A 102 5.08 5.45 -26.10
C ALA A 102 6.28 5.66 -27.03
N GLU A 103 7.48 5.25 -26.63
CA GLU A 103 8.74 5.35 -27.40
C GLU A 103 9.00 4.14 -28.30
N GLY A 104 8.13 3.11 -28.20
CA GLY A 104 8.25 1.87 -28.96
C GLY A 104 8.47 0.62 -28.08
N PRO A 105 8.60 -0.55 -28.73
CA PRO A 105 8.68 -1.83 -28.05
C PRO A 105 10.06 -2.08 -27.43
N ILE A 106 10.06 -2.63 -26.19
CA ILE A 106 11.28 -3.04 -25.48
C ILE A 106 11.21 -4.56 -25.26
N ARG A 107 12.17 -5.30 -25.81
CA ARG A 107 12.27 -6.76 -25.61
C ARG A 107 12.78 -7.06 -24.22
N TYR A 108 12.26 -8.14 -23.61
CA TYR A 108 12.68 -8.63 -22.30
C TYR A 108 12.97 -10.14 -22.32
N ASP A 109 13.77 -10.61 -21.39
CA ASP A 109 13.88 -12.01 -20.97
C ASP A 109 13.03 -12.23 -19.71
N TYR A 110 13.00 -11.22 -18.81
CA TYR A 110 12.10 -11.11 -17.67
C TYR A 110 11.41 -9.75 -17.68
N ALA A 111 10.13 -9.72 -17.33
CA ALA A 111 9.39 -8.48 -17.08
C ALA A 111 8.89 -8.43 -15.64
N VAL A 112 8.90 -7.25 -15.03
CA VAL A 112 8.37 -7.02 -13.69
C VAL A 112 7.30 -5.94 -13.74
N ILE A 113 6.09 -6.30 -13.34
CA ILE A 113 4.96 -5.41 -13.21
C ILE A 113 5.05 -4.76 -11.82
N ALA A 114 5.37 -3.46 -11.78
CA ALA A 114 5.54 -2.66 -10.56
C ALA A 114 4.80 -1.31 -10.68
N THR A 115 3.71 -1.28 -11.46
CA THR A 115 2.95 -0.07 -11.78
C THR A 115 2.15 0.49 -10.61
N GLY A 116 2.06 -0.25 -9.50
CA GLY A 116 1.43 0.22 -8.28
C GLY A 116 -0.09 0.36 -8.39
N ALA A 117 -0.62 1.44 -7.82
CA ALA A 117 -2.05 1.72 -7.81
C ALA A 117 -2.33 3.17 -8.18
N GLU A 118 -3.50 3.41 -8.74
CA GLU A 118 -4.03 4.73 -9.10
C GLU A 118 -5.21 5.11 -8.18
N PRO A 119 -5.39 6.40 -7.86
CA PRO A 119 -6.48 6.84 -7.03
C PRO A 119 -7.82 6.70 -7.75
N ILE A 120 -8.87 6.38 -6.98
CA ILE A 120 -10.24 6.35 -7.49
C ILE A 120 -10.72 7.80 -7.66
N ARG A 121 -11.25 8.11 -8.84
CA ARG A 121 -11.80 9.42 -9.20
C ARG A 121 -13.30 9.43 -9.00
N LEU A 122 -13.85 10.57 -8.61
CA LEU A 122 -15.30 10.78 -8.58
C LEU A 122 -15.79 11.25 -9.96
N PRO A 123 -16.99 10.81 -10.39
CA PRO A 123 -17.56 11.27 -11.66
C PRO A 123 -17.66 12.80 -11.73
N GLY A 124 -17.22 13.37 -12.85
CA GLY A 124 -17.20 14.82 -13.10
C GLY A 124 -16.09 15.58 -12.38
N GLY A 125 -15.29 14.94 -11.52
CA GLY A 125 -14.22 15.61 -10.79
C GLY A 125 -13.06 16.07 -11.67
N ASP A 126 -12.74 15.34 -12.74
CA ASP A 126 -11.64 15.68 -13.64
C ASP A 126 -11.88 16.96 -14.46
N GLU A 127 -13.13 17.40 -14.58
CA GLU A 127 -13.52 18.61 -15.31
C GLU A 127 -13.45 19.87 -14.44
N LEU A 128 -13.24 19.71 -13.12
CA LEU A 128 -13.25 20.79 -12.15
C LEU A 128 -11.83 21.11 -11.67
N PRO A 129 -11.35 22.36 -11.87
CA PRO A 129 -9.98 22.74 -11.52
C PRO A 129 -9.72 22.81 -10.01
N ASP A 130 -10.77 22.90 -9.20
CA ASP A 130 -10.74 22.92 -7.74
C ASP A 130 -10.88 21.51 -7.10
N VAL A 131 -10.97 20.45 -7.92
CA VAL A 131 -10.99 19.06 -7.46
C VAL A 131 -9.62 18.42 -7.64
N HIS A 132 -9.06 17.91 -6.57
CA HIS A 132 -7.71 17.39 -6.48
C HIS A 132 -7.68 15.95 -5.99
N LEU A 133 -6.62 15.25 -6.41
CA LEU A 133 -6.19 13.97 -5.84
C LEU A 133 -4.87 14.19 -5.08
N LEU A 134 -4.43 13.19 -4.34
CA LEU A 134 -3.10 13.18 -3.73
C LEU A 134 -2.45 11.81 -3.89
N ARG A 135 -1.66 11.65 -4.94
CA ARG A 135 -0.90 10.44 -5.25
C ARG A 135 0.50 10.72 -5.77
N THR A 136 0.65 11.74 -6.62
CA THR A 136 1.89 12.10 -7.31
C THR A 136 2.53 13.36 -6.73
N LEU A 137 3.79 13.60 -7.11
CA LEU A 137 4.49 14.85 -6.75
C LEU A 137 3.74 16.07 -7.31
N ASP A 138 3.27 15.98 -8.56
CA ASP A 138 2.48 17.06 -9.19
C ASP A 138 1.18 17.33 -8.42
N ASP A 139 0.54 16.31 -7.85
CA ASP A 139 -0.65 16.50 -7.00
C ASP A 139 -0.31 17.30 -5.75
N ALA A 140 0.79 16.92 -5.08
CA ALA A 140 1.25 17.64 -3.87
C ALA A 140 1.63 19.09 -4.21
N GLU A 141 2.30 19.33 -5.34
CA GLU A 141 2.66 20.66 -5.79
C GLU A 141 1.44 21.53 -6.11
N ARG A 142 0.39 20.97 -6.74
CA ARG A 142 -0.88 21.66 -6.96
C ARG A 142 -1.63 22.00 -5.69
N LEU A 143 -1.51 21.18 -4.65
CA LEU A 143 -2.18 21.38 -3.35
C LEU A 143 -1.45 22.37 -2.44
N ARG A 144 -0.13 22.57 -2.58
CA ARG A 144 0.63 23.52 -1.75
C ARG A 144 0.06 24.94 -1.76
N PRO A 145 -0.23 25.58 -2.93
CA PRO A 145 -0.85 26.91 -2.94
C PRO A 145 -2.25 26.93 -2.29
N VAL A 146 -3.04 25.84 -2.40
CA VAL A 146 -4.35 25.71 -1.75
C VAL A 146 -4.20 25.80 -0.24
N LEU A 147 -3.22 25.08 0.34
CA LEU A 147 -2.93 25.15 1.76
C LEU A 147 -2.40 26.51 2.19
N ALA A 148 -1.50 27.09 1.41
CA ALA A 148 -0.91 28.41 1.70
C ALA A 148 -1.96 29.54 1.70
N ALA A 149 -3.01 29.42 0.89
CA ALA A 149 -4.13 30.35 0.84
C ALA A 149 -5.16 30.13 1.96
N GLN A 150 -4.98 29.09 2.78
CA GLN A 150 -5.89 28.70 3.87
C GLN A 150 -7.35 28.54 3.42
N HIS A 151 -7.54 27.91 2.27
CA HIS A 151 -8.86 27.70 1.68
C HIS A 151 -9.77 26.83 2.57
N ARG A 152 -11.10 26.93 2.34
CA ARG A 152 -12.06 25.96 2.84
C ARG A 152 -11.95 24.69 2.00
N ILE A 153 -11.63 23.59 2.62
CA ILE A 153 -11.38 22.33 1.93
C ILE A 153 -12.41 21.30 2.35
N VAL A 154 -13.05 20.67 1.37
CA VAL A 154 -13.81 19.45 1.59
C VAL A 154 -12.95 18.25 1.19
N VAL A 155 -12.67 17.38 2.16
CA VAL A 155 -11.99 16.10 1.92
C VAL A 155 -13.05 15.01 1.78
N VAL A 156 -13.05 14.31 0.65
CA VAL A 156 -13.98 13.21 0.40
C VAL A 156 -13.27 11.89 0.67
N GLY A 157 -13.73 11.19 1.71
CA GLY A 157 -13.13 9.96 2.24
C GLY A 157 -12.30 10.18 3.50
N ALA A 158 -12.64 9.49 4.58
CA ALA A 158 -11.91 9.46 5.84
C ALA A 158 -11.00 8.22 5.97
N GLY A 159 -10.40 7.77 4.86
CA GLY A 159 -9.36 6.74 4.83
C GLY A 159 -8.00 7.30 5.30
N TRP A 160 -6.93 6.48 5.21
CA TRP A 160 -5.58 6.88 5.68
C TRP A 160 -5.09 8.19 5.05
N ILE A 161 -5.20 8.32 3.72
CA ILE A 161 -4.73 9.52 3.00
C ILE A 161 -5.61 10.73 3.28
N GLY A 162 -6.94 10.54 3.36
CA GLY A 162 -7.87 11.61 3.73
C GLY A 162 -7.58 12.18 5.13
N ALA A 163 -7.31 11.31 6.10
CA ALA A 163 -6.95 11.71 7.46
C ALA A 163 -5.59 12.42 7.53
N GLU A 164 -4.56 11.93 6.79
CA GLU A 164 -3.26 12.59 6.71
C GLU A 164 -3.34 13.94 6.03
N PHE A 165 -4.09 14.04 4.92
CA PHE A 165 -4.31 15.31 4.25
C PHE A 165 -5.06 16.31 5.15
N ALA A 166 -6.15 15.87 5.81
CA ALA A 166 -6.89 16.69 6.76
C ALA A 166 -6.00 17.19 7.90
N THR A 167 -5.08 16.34 8.38
CA THR A 167 -4.06 16.72 9.38
C THR A 167 -3.18 17.85 8.86
N ALA A 168 -2.60 17.71 7.67
CA ALA A 168 -1.73 18.71 7.06
C ALA A 168 -2.48 20.03 6.77
N ALA A 169 -3.71 19.94 6.26
CA ALA A 169 -4.54 21.10 5.98
C ALA A 169 -4.91 21.86 7.24
N ARG A 170 -5.26 21.17 8.35
CA ARG A 170 -5.49 21.81 9.66
C ARG A 170 -4.23 22.46 10.22
N GLU A 171 -3.07 21.80 10.09
CA GLU A 171 -1.79 22.36 10.49
C GLU A 171 -1.45 23.64 9.71
N ALA A 172 -1.81 23.69 8.42
CA ALA A 172 -1.65 24.89 7.59
C ALA A 172 -2.67 26.00 7.89
N GLY A 173 -3.69 25.74 8.74
CA GLY A 173 -4.71 26.73 9.12
C GLY A 173 -5.94 26.75 8.22
N CYS A 174 -6.13 25.76 7.34
CA CYS A 174 -7.32 25.64 6.49
C CYS A 174 -8.57 25.31 7.34
N GLU A 175 -9.75 25.73 6.87
CA GLU A 175 -11.04 25.19 7.31
C GLU A 175 -11.28 23.87 6.61
N VAL A 176 -11.46 22.77 7.38
CA VAL A 176 -11.54 21.42 6.83
C VAL A 176 -12.83 20.73 7.23
N THR A 177 -13.61 20.31 6.24
CA THR A 177 -14.73 19.36 6.40
C THR A 177 -14.34 18.04 5.73
N VAL A 178 -14.43 16.93 6.47
CA VAL A 178 -14.20 15.58 5.94
C VAL A 178 -15.54 14.88 5.83
N VAL A 179 -15.88 14.38 4.63
CA VAL A 179 -17.12 13.62 4.37
C VAL A 179 -16.77 12.15 4.13
N GLU A 180 -17.42 11.26 4.87
CA GLU A 180 -17.23 9.81 4.80
C GLU A 180 -18.59 9.12 4.58
N ALA A 181 -18.66 8.25 3.58
CA ALA A 181 -19.87 7.55 3.23
C ALA A 181 -20.27 6.46 4.25
N ALA A 182 -19.28 5.91 4.94
CA ALA A 182 -19.47 4.94 6.02
C ALA A 182 -19.78 5.64 7.35
N ASP A 183 -20.22 4.84 8.36
CA ASP A 183 -20.61 5.35 9.67
C ASP A 183 -19.44 5.74 10.58
N HIS A 184 -18.22 5.46 10.17
CA HIS A 184 -16.99 5.80 10.92
C HIS A 184 -15.79 5.99 9.99
N PRO A 185 -14.74 6.73 10.40
CA PRO A 185 -13.50 6.84 9.62
C PRO A 185 -12.80 5.48 9.53
N LEU A 186 -11.95 5.30 8.53
CA LEU A 186 -11.15 4.09 8.30
C LEU A 186 -11.99 2.80 8.15
N ALA A 187 -13.28 2.89 7.78
CA ALA A 187 -14.21 1.77 7.69
C ALA A 187 -13.73 0.63 6.78
N GLY A 188 -12.96 0.93 5.73
CA GLY A 188 -12.36 -0.07 4.84
C GLY A 188 -11.10 -0.75 5.40
N ALA A 189 -10.59 -0.31 6.56
CA ALA A 189 -9.29 -0.73 7.10
C ALA A 189 -9.37 -1.27 8.53
N LEU A 190 -10.29 -0.79 9.36
CA LEU A 190 -10.40 -1.13 10.77
C LEU A 190 -11.84 -1.47 11.16
N PRO A 191 -12.06 -2.37 12.13
CA PRO A 191 -13.37 -2.60 12.72
C PRO A 191 -13.93 -1.32 13.38
N ALA A 192 -15.26 -1.16 13.34
CA ALA A 192 -15.96 0.00 13.90
C ALA A 192 -15.60 0.28 15.37
N GLU A 193 -15.48 -0.77 16.18
CA GLU A 193 -15.13 -0.68 17.60
C GLU A 193 -13.73 -0.09 17.86
N VAL A 194 -12.80 -0.18 16.89
CA VAL A 194 -11.47 0.46 16.95
C VAL A 194 -11.52 1.86 16.37
N ALA A 195 -12.12 2.00 15.20
CA ALA A 195 -12.16 3.26 14.46
C ALA A 195 -12.99 4.34 15.19
N ALA A 196 -13.97 3.95 15.99
CA ALA A 196 -14.78 4.89 16.80
C ALA A 196 -13.91 5.79 17.70
N TYR A 197 -12.82 5.26 18.29
CA TYR A 197 -11.89 6.04 19.11
C TYR A 197 -11.04 7.04 18.31
N MET A 198 -11.04 6.96 16.99
CA MET A 198 -10.34 7.89 16.11
C MET A 198 -11.23 9.02 15.59
N THR A 199 -12.54 8.92 15.81
CA THR A 199 -13.53 9.92 15.37
C THR A 199 -13.26 11.29 16.01
N ASP A 200 -13.05 11.32 17.31
CA ASP A 200 -12.87 12.56 18.07
C ASP A 200 -11.55 13.28 17.71
N TRP A 201 -10.59 12.59 17.09
CA TRP A 201 -9.33 13.21 16.67
C TRP A 201 -9.52 14.33 15.66
N TYR A 202 -10.53 14.20 14.80
CA TYR A 202 -10.89 15.24 13.82
C TYR A 202 -11.41 16.50 14.53
N THR A 203 -12.37 16.34 15.45
CA THR A 203 -12.95 17.44 16.21
C THR A 203 -11.92 18.10 17.12
N ASP A 204 -11.07 17.33 17.80
CA ASP A 204 -9.96 17.83 18.63
C ASP A 204 -9.00 18.71 17.82
N ALA A 205 -8.79 18.38 16.55
CA ALA A 205 -7.95 19.16 15.63
C ALA A 205 -8.73 20.30 14.93
N GLY A 206 -10.01 20.46 15.21
CA GLY A 206 -10.89 21.49 14.62
C GLY A 206 -11.32 21.17 13.17
N ALA A 207 -11.33 19.91 12.75
CA ALA A 207 -11.92 19.47 11.50
C ALA A 207 -13.36 19.00 11.73
N ASP A 208 -14.26 19.32 10.79
CA ASP A 208 -15.65 18.85 10.80
C ASP A 208 -15.73 17.49 10.10
N LEU A 209 -15.90 16.39 10.86
CA LEU A 209 -16.07 15.04 10.30
C LEU A 209 -17.57 14.70 10.18
N ARG A 210 -18.00 14.39 8.97
CA ARG A 210 -19.37 13.95 8.65
C ARG A 210 -19.34 12.53 8.15
N THR A 211 -19.71 11.60 8.99
CA THR A 211 -19.91 10.18 8.67
C THR A 211 -21.33 9.91 8.18
N GLY A 212 -21.56 8.77 7.49
CA GLY A 212 -22.82 8.49 6.82
C GLY A 212 -23.16 9.47 5.69
N ALA A 213 -22.22 10.32 5.30
CA ALA A 213 -22.37 11.43 4.36
C ALA A 213 -21.85 11.06 2.97
N ARG A 214 -22.75 10.63 2.08
CA ARG A 214 -22.40 10.25 0.71
C ARG A 214 -22.42 11.47 -0.22
N VAL A 215 -21.35 11.66 -0.97
CA VAL A 215 -21.29 12.67 -2.04
C VAL A 215 -22.22 12.26 -3.19
N ALA A 216 -23.12 13.13 -3.60
CA ALA A 216 -24.01 12.96 -4.74
C ALA A 216 -23.40 13.55 -6.02
N SER A 217 -22.81 14.74 -5.94
CA SER A 217 -22.18 15.40 -7.09
C SER A 217 -21.15 16.45 -6.66
N LEU A 218 -20.25 16.77 -7.57
CA LEU A 218 -19.31 17.87 -7.46
C LEU A 218 -19.76 19.00 -8.39
N ALA A 219 -19.59 20.25 -7.95
CA ALA A 219 -19.84 21.44 -8.74
C ALA A 219 -18.76 22.50 -8.42
N PRO A 220 -18.54 23.51 -9.29
CA PRO A 220 -17.60 24.58 -8.99
C PRO A 220 -17.90 25.23 -7.63
N GLY A 221 -16.94 25.22 -6.73
CA GLY A 221 -17.06 25.81 -5.39
C GLY A 221 -17.98 25.07 -4.41
N ALA A 222 -18.46 23.85 -4.72
CA ALA A 222 -19.40 23.12 -3.85
C ALA A 222 -19.36 21.60 -3.99
N VAL A 223 -19.67 20.91 -2.88
CA VAL A 223 -19.93 19.46 -2.82
C VAL A 223 -21.38 19.25 -2.39
N ALA A 224 -22.19 18.58 -3.20
CA ALA A 224 -23.54 18.18 -2.85
C ALA A 224 -23.57 16.78 -2.24
N LEU A 225 -24.25 16.63 -1.09
CA LEU A 225 -24.45 15.36 -0.42
C LEU A 225 -25.80 14.75 -0.80
N ALA A 226 -25.94 13.44 -0.62
CA ALA A 226 -27.14 12.69 -0.98
C ALA A 226 -28.37 13.04 -0.12
N ASP A 227 -28.18 13.66 1.04
CA ASP A 227 -29.25 14.16 1.92
C ASP A 227 -29.78 15.55 1.49
N GLY A 228 -29.24 16.12 0.42
CA GLY A 228 -29.59 17.46 -0.09
C GLY A 228 -28.73 18.59 0.49
N THR A 229 -27.85 18.32 1.43
CA THR A 229 -26.89 19.31 1.97
C THR A 229 -25.88 19.70 0.90
N THR A 230 -25.57 21.00 0.81
CA THR A 230 -24.50 21.52 -0.03
C THR A 230 -23.40 22.14 0.82
N LEU A 231 -22.17 21.67 0.63
CA LEU A 231 -20.98 22.15 1.33
C LEU A 231 -20.22 23.11 0.42
N PRO A 232 -20.03 24.38 0.81
CA PRO A 232 -19.16 25.28 0.06
C PRO A 232 -17.70 24.81 0.21
N ALA A 233 -16.96 24.81 -0.89
CA ALA A 233 -15.55 24.39 -0.92
C ALA A 233 -14.77 25.27 -1.89
N ASP A 234 -13.64 25.82 -1.46
CA ASP A 234 -12.70 26.49 -2.32
C ASP A 234 -11.76 25.47 -3.00
N ALA A 235 -11.62 24.29 -2.39
CA ALA A 235 -10.98 23.13 -2.97
C ALA A 235 -11.61 21.83 -2.44
N VAL A 236 -11.59 20.78 -3.25
CA VAL A 236 -12.04 19.44 -2.90
C VAL A 236 -10.87 18.46 -3.07
N VAL A 237 -10.60 17.64 -2.06
CA VAL A 237 -9.58 16.59 -2.15
C VAL A 237 -10.25 15.22 -2.04
N VAL A 238 -10.09 14.40 -3.09
CA VAL A 238 -10.73 13.09 -3.19
C VAL A 238 -9.76 12.01 -2.74
N GLY A 239 -10.11 11.31 -1.65
CA GLY A 239 -9.34 10.22 -1.04
C GLY A 239 -10.19 8.98 -0.75
N VAL A 240 -10.98 8.51 -1.75
CA VAL A 240 -11.95 7.41 -1.61
C VAL A 240 -11.38 6.03 -1.92
N GLY A 241 -10.05 5.90 -1.95
CA GLY A 241 -9.35 4.65 -2.20
C GLY A 241 -8.50 4.66 -3.46
N ALA A 242 -7.88 3.52 -3.74
CA ALA A 242 -7.05 3.30 -4.91
C ALA A 242 -7.32 1.91 -5.48
N ARG A 243 -7.03 1.72 -6.76
CA ARG A 243 -7.11 0.44 -7.45
C ARG A 243 -5.78 0.11 -8.12
N PRO A 244 -5.45 -1.17 -8.30
CA PRO A 244 -4.26 -1.58 -9.05
C PRO A 244 -4.18 -0.96 -10.44
N ALA A 245 -3.01 -0.40 -10.79
CA ALA A 245 -2.76 0.22 -12.10
C ALA A 245 -2.39 -0.85 -13.14
N THR A 246 -3.36 -1.68 -13.52
CA THR A 246 -3.19 -2.88 -14.37
C THR A 246 -3.89 -2.79 -15.71
N GLY A 247 -4.54 -1.67 -16.04
CA GLY A 247 -5.31 -1.50 -17.27
C GLY A 247 -4.50 -1.77 -18.56
N TRP A 248 -3.20 -1.45 -18.56
CA TRP A 248 -2.28 -1.69 -19.67
C TRP A 248 -2.00 -3.19 -19.97
N LEU A 249 -2.38 -4.07 -19.02
CA LEU A 249 -2.26 -5.54 -19.18
C LEU A 249 -3.43 -6.17 -19.95
N ALA A 250 -4.40 -5.39 -20.37
CA ALA A 250 -5.53 -5.90 -21.14
C ALA A 250 -5.06 -6.69 -22.38
N GLY A 251 -5.55 -7.92 -22.53
CA GLY A 251 -5.17 -8.81 -23.65
C GLY A 251 -3.78 -9.46 -23.54
N SER A 252 -3.01 -9.23 -22.46
CA SER A 252 -1.68 -9.82 -22.25
C SER A 252 -1.70 -11.31 -21.87
N GLY A 253 -2.83 -11.82 -21.37
CA GLY A 253 -2.91 -13.16 -20.78
C GLY A 253 -2.41 -13.27 -19.35
N VAL A 254 -1.95 -12.16 -18.73
CA VAL A 254 -1.68 -12.08 -17.29
C VAL A 254 -3.01 -12.20 -16.56
N ALA A 255 -3.10 -13.14 -15.62
CA ALA A 255 -4.31 -13.34 -14.81
C ALA A 255 -4.49 -12.18 -13.83
N LEU A 256 -5.66 -11.54 -13.89
CA LEU A 256 -6.07 -10.47 -12.99
C LEU A 256 -7.22 -10.95 -12.08
N SER A 257 -7.27 -10.44 -10.87
CA SER A 257 -8.40 -10.63 -9.95
C SER A 257 -9.66 -9.97 -10.53
N PRO A 258 -10.78 -10.68 -10.62
CA PRO A 258 -12.03 -10.10 -11.08
C PRO A 258 -12.66 -9.13 -10.06
N GLU A 259 -12.20 -9.16 -8.81
CA GLU A 259 -12.75 -8.36 -7.70
C GLU A 259 -12.14 -6.97 -7.67
N ASP A 260 -10.80 -6.87 -7.83
CA ASP A 260 -10.05 -5.64 -7.61
C ASP A 260 -9.09 -5.28 -8.76
N GLY A 261 -8.95 -6.14 -9.76
CA GLY A 261 -8.06 -5.93 -10.91
C GLY A 261 -6.58 -6.16 -10.61
N SER A 262 -6.21 -6.65 -9.41
CA SER A 262 -4.82 -6.94 -9.07
C SER A 262 -4.25 -8.10 -9.90
N VAL A 263 -2.95 -8.08 -10.15
CA VAL A 263 -2.25 -9.21 -10.76
C VAL A 263 -2.24 -10.39 -9.79
N LEU A 264 -2.76 -11.54 -10.21
CA LEU A 264 -2.72 -12.77 -9.43
C LEU A 264 -1.32 -13.39 -9.49
N ALA A 265 -0.46 -13.01 -8.55
CA ALA A 265 0.87 -13.62 -8.41
C ALA A 265 0.81 -14.90 -7.56
N ASP A 266 1.79 -15.80 -7.75
CA ASP A 266 2.01 -16.94 -6.87
C ASP A 266 2.82 -16.53 -5.62
N GLU A 267 3.14 -17.51 -4.76
CA GLU A 267 3.94 -17.28 -3.54
C GLU A 267 5.39 -16.84 -3.82
N ARG A 268 5.83 -16.88 -5.08
CA ARG A 268 7.16 -16.42 -5.53
C ARG A 268 7.08 -15.11 -6.32
N LEU A 269 5.92 -14.46 -6.29
CA LEU A 269 5.58 -13.26 -7.05
C LEU A 269 5.65 -13.42 -8.58
N ARG A 270 5.50 -14.67 -9.10
CA ARG A 270 5.38 -14.94 -10.53
C ARG A 270 3.93 -14.80 -10.96
N THR A 271 3.70 -14.29 -12.15
CA THR A 271 2.37 -14.23 -12.76
C THR A 271 2.02 -15.54 -13.47
N SER A 272 0.82 -15.61 -14.06
CA SER A 272 0.41 -16.71 -14.95
C SER A 272 1.25 -16.82 -16.23
N VAL A 273 2.04 -15.80 -16.55
CA VAL A 273 2.88 -15.74 -17.75
C VAL A 273 4.34 -16.03 -17.39
N PRO A 274 4.98 -17.05 -18.00
CA PRO A 274 6.37 -17.39 -17.71
C PRO A 274 7.33 -16.21 -17.94
N GLY A 275 8.23 -15.98 -16.98
CA GLY A 275 9.20 -14.87 -17.03
C GLY A 275 8.63 -13.50 -16.69
N VAL A 276 7.35 -13.43 -16.27
CA VAL A 276 6.70 -12.19 -15.83
C VAL A 276 6.38 -12.27 -14.33
N TYR A 277 6.83 -11.28 -13.59
CA TYR A 277 6.64 -11.11 -12.14
C TYR A 277 5.76 -9.90 -11.85
N ALA A 278 5.16 -9.85 -10.66
CA ALA A 278 4.39 -8.69 -10.21
C ALA A 278 4.68 -8.39 -8.74
N VAL A 279 4.81 -7.11 -8.38
CA VAL A 279 5.21 -6.67 -7.04
C VAL A 279 4.67 -5.29 -6.68
N GLY A 280 4.48 -5.04 -5.38
CA GLY A 280 3.93 -3.79 -4.85
C GLY A 280 2.39 -3.74 -4.94
N ASP A 281 1.83 -2.52 -4.98
CA ASP A 281 0.38 -2.29 -4.83
C ASP A 281 -0.47 -2.88 -5.98
N CYS A 282 0.13 -3.25 -7.12
CA CYS A 282 -0.59 -3.86 -8.24
C CYS A 282 -0.74 -5.38 -8.12
N ALA A 283 -0.06 -6.03 -7.18
CA ALA A 283 0.04 -7.48 -7.09
C ALA A 283 -0.63 -8.03 -5.84
N SER A 284 -1.44 -9.08 -6.00
CA SER A 284 -1.92 -9.90 -4.89
C SER A 284 -1.20 -11.26 -4.89
N PHE A 285 -0.94 -11.80 -3.70
CA PHE A 285 -0.18 -13.02 -3.49
C PHE A 285 -0.79 -13.88 -2.38
N PRO A 286 -0.65 -15.22 -2.44
CA PRO A 286 -1.14 -16.10 -1.37
C PRO A 286 -0.25 -16.00 -0.14
N SER A 287 -0.86 -15.94 1.05
CA SER A 287 -0.17 -15.99 2.33
C SER A 287 -0.51 -17.30 3.06
N ALA A 288 0.50 -18.12 3.29
CA ALA A 288 0.35 -19.33 4.11
C ALA A 288 0.10 -18.97 5.59
N ARG A 289 0.66 -17.87 6.06
CA ARG A 289 0.50 -17.34 7.41
C ARG A 289 -0.96 -17.01 7.73
N TYR A 290 -1.66 -16.38 6.79
CA TYR A 290 -3.04 -15.93 6.98
C TYR A 290 -4.07 -16.88 6.37
N GLY A 291 -3.64 -17.81 5.48
CA GLY A 291 -4.51 -18.76 4.80
C GLY A 291 -5.40 -18.12 3.73
N THR A 292 -5.03 -16.96 3.26
CA THR A 292 -5.77 -16.17 2.26
C THR A 292 -4.83 -15.47 1.28
N ARG A 293 -5.39 -14.88 0.24
CA ARG A 293 -4.65 -14.01 -0.68
C ARG A 293 -4.63 -12.60 -0.11
N LEU A 294 -3.49 -11.93 -0.17
CA LEU A 294 -3.31 -10.56 0.28
C LEU A 294 -3.10 -9.63 -0.91
N LEU A 295 -3.79 -8.49 -0.91
CA LEU A 295 -3.47 -7.30 -1.67
C LEU A 295 -3.08 -6.22 -0.67
N VAL A 296 -1.82 -5.78 -0.70
CA VAL A 296 -1.26 -4.90 0.34
C VAL A 296 -0.77 -3.61 -0.29
N HIS A 297 -1.53 -2.52 -0.12
CA HIS A 297 -1.21 -1.18 -0.61
C HIS A 297 -0.39 -0.39 0.43
N HIS A 298 0.75 -0.96 0.86
CA HIS A 298 1.59 -0.36 1.88
C HIS A 298 3.04 -0.25 1.43
N TRP A 299 3.69 0.80 1.87
CA TRP A 299 5.09 1.10 1.60
C TRP A 299 6.03 -0.08 1.89
N ASP A 300 5.84 -0.75 3.03
CA ASP A 300 6.66 -1.88 3.46
C ASP A 300 6.56 -3.07 2.48
N ASN A 301 5.38 -3.32 1.88
CA ASN A 301 5.20 -4.33 0.84
C ASN A 301 5.96 -3.99 -0.44
N ALA A 302 5.90 -2.71 -0.86
CA ALA A 302 6.63 -2.22 -2.02
C ALA A 302 8.15 -2.21 -1.80
N LEU A 303 8.62 -2.14 -0.56
CA LEU A 303 10.02 -2.22 -0.19
C LEU A 303 10.54 -3.67 -0.14
N GLN A 304 9.77 -4.61 0.43
CA GLN A 304 10.26 -5.98 0.72
C GLN A 304 10.06 -6.97 -0.43
N GLY A 305 8.92 -6.91 -1.13
CA GLY A 305 8.60 -7.82 -2.24
C GLY A 305 9.65 -7.86 -3.36
N PRO A 306 10.25 -6.73 -3.75
CA PRO A 306 11.28 -6.64 -4.78
C PRO A 306 12.47 -7.58 -4.58
N ARG A 307 12.91 -7.78 -3.35
CA ARG A 307 14.02 -8.68 -3.04
C ARG A 307 13.69 -10.12 -3.44
N THR A 308 12.48 -10.60 -3.13
CA THR A 308 12.02 -11.94 -3.54
C THR A 308 12.00 -12.08 -5.06
N VAL A 309 11.52 -11.06 -5.79
CA VAL A 309 11.54 -11.05 -7.25
C VAL A 309 12.97 -11.12 -7.78
N ALA A 310 13.88 -10.30 -7.23
CA ALA A 310 15.27 -10.26 -7.66
C ALA A 310 16.00 -11.59 -7.40
N GLU A 311 15.80 -12.19 -6.23
CA GLU A 311 16.38 -13.50 -5.88
C GLU A 311 15.84 -14.61 -6.82
N ASN A 312 14.56 -14.60 -7.14
CA ASN A 312 13.96 -15.58 -8.05
C ASN A 312 14.39 -15.38 -9.52
N ILE A 313 14.63 -14.16 -9.97
CA ILE A 313 15.18 -13.89 -11.32
C ILE A 313 16.65 -14.26 -11.38
N ALA A 314 17.47 -13.82 -10.44
CA ALA A 314 18.92 -14.04 -10.45
C ALA A 314 19.30 -15.51 -10.22
N GLY A 315 18.57 -16.22 -9.36
CA GLY A 315 18.79 -17.64 -9.08
C GLY A 315 18.11 -18.59 -10.06
N GLY A 316 17.31 -18.09 -11.00
CA GLY A 316 16.56 -18.87 -11.97
C GLY A 316 15.51 -19.79 -11.33
N GLU A 317 15.12 -20.85 -12.05
CA GLU A 317 14.05 -21.78 -11.60
C GLU A 317 14.38 -22.48 -10.26
N ALA A 318 15.66 -22.60 -9.90
CA ALA A 318 16.13 -23.27 -8.68
C ALA A 318 15.99 -22.40 -7.42
N ALA A 319 15.86 -21.07 -7.52
CA ALA A 319 15.87 -20.16 -6.37
C ALA A 319 14.69 -20.42 -5.41
N GLY A 320 13.49 -20.48 -5.92
CA GLY A 320 12.30 -20.93 -5.17
C GLY A 320 11.94 -20.11 -3.92
N VAL A 321 12.37 -18.84 -3.84
CA VAL A 321 12.15 -17.98 -2.67
C VAL A 321 10.68 -17.57 -2.56
N VAL A 322 10.09 -17.81 -1.38
CA VAL A 322 8.68 -17.53 -1.08
C VAL A 322 8.53 -16.18 -0.40
N TYR A 323 7.51 -15.42 -0.78
CA TYR A 323 7.12 -14.14 -0.20
C TYR A 323 5.88 -14.32 0.69
N ASP A 324 6.06 -14.25 2.00
CA ASP A 324 4.97 -14.31 3.00
C ASP A 324 5.27 -13.39 4.19
N PRO A 325 5.30 -12.06 3.99
CA PRO A 325 5.67 -11.10 5.01
C PRO A 325 4.56 -10.93 6.05
N VAL A 326 4.89 -10.28 7.16
CA VAL A 326 3.92 -9.62 8.04
C VAL A 326 3.70 -8.21 7.50
N PRO A 327 2.54 -7.90 6.91
CA PRO A 327 2.24 -6.55 6.44
C PRO A 327 2.46 -5.52 7.53
N TYR A 328 2.99 -4.35 7.17
CA TYR A 328 3.21 -3.26 8.08
C TYR A 328 2.94 -1.92 7.40
N PHE A 329 2.31 -0.99 8.13
CA PHE A 329 2.23 0.40 7.72
C PHE A 329 2.15 1.33 8.94
N TRP A 330 2.27 2.62 8.66
CA TRP A 330 2.06 3.67 9.64
C TRP A 330 1.28 4.83 9.03
N SER A 331 0.69 5.64 9.90
CA SER A 331 0.03 6.89 9.53
C SER A 331 0.20 7.91 10.65
N GLU A 332 0.31 9.16 10.27
CA GLU A 332 0.34 10.28 11.21
C GLU A 332 -0.96 11.07 11.07
N GLN A 333 -1.78 11.07 12.12
CA GLN A 333 -3.10 11.67 12.10
C GLN A 333 -3.30 12.53 13.33
N PHE A 334 -3.50 13.85 13.14
CA PHE A 334 -3.84 14.79 14.18
C PHE A 334 -2.90 14.71 15.41
N GLY A 335 -1.59 14.66 15.14
CA GLY A 335 -0.55 14.55 16.17
C GLY A 335 -0.38 13.17 16.79
N ARG A 336 -1.07 12.13 16.28
CA ARG A 336 -0.97 10.76 16.77
C ARG A 336 -0.25 9.89 15.74
N PHE A 337 0.69 9.06 16.21
CA PHE A 337 1.41 8.11 15.38
C PHE A 337 0.74 6.73 15.49
N VAL A 338 0.07 6.33 14.42
CA VAL A 338 -0.64 5.07 14.28
C VAL A 338 0.24 4.08 13.51
N GLN A 339 0.41 2.89 14.06
CA GLN A 339 1.17 1.81 13.42
C GLN A 339 0.34 0.53 13.42
N TYR A 340 0.40 -0.22 12.34
CA TYR A 340 -0.30 -1.50 12.21
C TYR A 340 0.62 -2.57 11.65
N ALA A 341 0.53 -3.79 12.18
CA ALA A 341 1.21 -4.97 11.66
C ALA A 341 0.27 -6.17 11.62
N GLY A 342 0.39 -6.97 10.56
CA GLY A 342 -0.39 -8.20 10.41
C GLY A 342 -1.61 -8.08 9.50
N HIS A 343 -2.56 -9.02 9.68
CA HIS A 343 -3.83 -9.07 8.95
C HIS A 343 -4.90 -9.64 9.88
N HIS A 344 -5.93 -8.85 10.19
CA HIS A 344 -6.89 -9.17 11.25
C HIS A 344 -8.20 -9.79 10.78
N VAL A 345 -8.43 -9.87 9.45
CA VAL A 345 -9.76 -10.22 8.88
C VAL A 345 -10.32 -11.55 9.41
N ASP A 346 -9.44 -12.54 9.65
CA ASP A 346 -9.83 -13.86 10.18
C ASP A 346 -9.54 -14.02 11.69
N ALA A 347 -9.43 -12.93 12.43
CA ALA A 347 -9.27 -12.99 13.88
C ALA A 347 -10.60 -13.32 14.56
N ASP A 348 -10.51 -14.11 15.63
CA ASP A 348 -11.68 -14.49 16.43
C ASP A 348 -11.93 -13.53 17.60
N GLU A 349 -10.90 -12.77 18.00
CA GLU A 349 -10.93 -11.96 19.21
C GLU A 349 -10.06 -10.70 19.07
N LEU A 350 -10.56 -9.60 19.64
CA LEU A 350 -9.87 -8.34 19.79
C LEU A 350 -9.57 -8.10 21.28
N VAL A 351 -8.33 -7.76 21.61
CA VAL A 351 -7.89 -7.52 22.98
C VAL A 351 -7.24 -6.12 23.09
N TRP A 352 -7.80 -5.30 23.94
CA TRP A 352 -7.30 -3.97 24.24
C TRP A 352 -6.12 -4.00 25.22
N ARG A 353 -5.20 -3.06 25.01
CA ARG A 353 -4.03 -2.82 25.86
C ARG A 353 -3.88 -1.32 26.11
N GLY A 354 -4.18 -0.90 27.34
CA GLY A 354 -4.27 0.50 27.74
C GLY A 354 -5.68 1.06 27.48
N ASP A 355 -5.81 2.36 27.75
CA ASP A 355 -7.08 3.09 27.61
C ASP A 355 -7.17 3.67 26.18
N PRO A 356 -8.13 3.24 25.33
CA PRO A 356 -8.26 3.76 23.98
C PRO A 356 -8.68 5.24 23.91
N ALA A 357 -9.24 5.80 24.98
CA ALA A 357 -9.51 7.24 25.11
C ALA A 357 -8.24 8.03 25.46
N GLY A 358 -7.16 7.36 25.86
CA GLY A 358 -5.89 7.99 26.22
C GLY A 358 -4.98 8.22 24.99
N ALA A 359 -3.81 8.81 25.27
CA ALA A 359 -2.82 9.16 24.24
C ALA A 359 -2.01 7.94 23.73
N ALA A 360 -1.98 6.82 24.47
CA ALA A 360 -1.14 5.66 24.15
C ALA A 360 -1.83 4.35 24.49
N TRP A 361 -2.21 3.63 23.45
CA TRP A 361 -2.90 2.34 23.54
C TRP A 361 -2.53 1.42 22.36
N SER A 362 -2.84 0.16 22.50
CA SER A 362 -2.76 -0.78 21.39
C SER A 362 -3.94 -1.76 21.45
N VAL A 363 -4.24 -2.34 20.30
CA VAL A 363 -5.20 -3.43 20.17
C VAL A 363 -4.52 -4.56 19.43
N ILE A 364 -4.72 -5.79 19.90
CA ILE A 364 -4.21 -7.00 19.29
C ILE A 364 -5.37 -7.88 18.85
N TRP A 365 -5.17 -8.57 17.75
CA TRP A 365 -6.12 -9.54 17.21
C TRP A 365 -5.54 -10.94 17.36
N LEU A 366 -6.34 -11.81 17.99
CA LEU A 366 -5.99 -13.19 18.27
C LEU A 366 -6.87 -14.12 17.42
N ARG A 367 -6.29 -15.23 16.97
CA ARG A 367 -6.99 -16.34 16.31
C ARG A 367 -6.83 -17.61 17.13
N GLY A 368 -7.95 -18.27 17.45
CA GLY A 368 -7.96 -19.55 18.14
C GLY A 368 -7.37 -20.70 17.32
N GLU A 369 -6.82 -21.70 17.95
CA GLU A 369 -6.30 -22.90 17.29
C GLU A 369 -7.27 -24.10 17.39
N GLY A 370 -7.43 -24.86 16.31
CA GLY A 370 -8.04 -26.18 16.29
C GLY A 370 -9.51 -26.26 16.74
N GLN A 371 -9.84 -27.22 17.60
CA GLN A 371 -11.18 -27.51 18.11
C GLN A 371 -11.84 -26.35 18.86
N ASP A 372 -11.05 -25.38 19.32
CA ASP A 372 -11.55 -24.16 19.98
C ASP A 372 -12.33 -23.23 19.05
N ARG A 373 -12.22 -23.40 17.71
CA ARG A 373 -13.05 -22.66 16.76
C ARG A 373 -14.55 -23.04 16.82
N ALA A 374 -14.85 -24.29 17.15
CA ALA A 374 -16.24 -24.79 17.23
C ALA A 374 -17.00 -24.31 18.49
N GLY A 375 -16.30 -23.89 19.54
CA GLY A 375 -16.90 -23.43 20.81
C GLY A 375 -17.25 -21.94 20.85
N ALA A 376 -17.03 -21.19 19.80
CA ALA A 376 -17.28 -19.73 19.77
C ALA A 376 -18.78 -19.33 19.75
N ALA A 377 -19.69 -20.30 19.57
CA ALA A 377 -21.14 -20.06 19.50
C ALA A 377 -21.85 -20.03 20.88
N GLU A 378 -21.20 -20.45 21.95
CA GLU A 378 -21.78 -20.42 23.28
C GLU A 378 -20.98 -19.48 24.18
N GLY A 379 -21.57 -18.39 24.64
CA GLY A 379 -20.99 -17.33 25.46
C GLY A 379 -20.37 -17.85 26.77
N GLY A 380 -19.17 -18.36 26.69
CA GLY A 380 -18.37 -18.89 27.80
C GLY A 380 -17.07 -18.11 27.96
N ALA A 381 -16.59 -18.02 29.20
CA ALA A 381 -15.37 -17.33 29.64
C ALA A 381 -14.20 -17.47 28.66
N GLY A 382 -13.55 -16.34 28.33
CA GLY A 382 -12.57 -16.19 27.28
C GLY A 382 -11.52 -17.29 27.19
N ARG A 383 -11.15 -17.64 25.98
CA ARG A 383 -10.10 -18.63 25.69
C ARG A 383 -8.79 -18.24 26.38
N PRO A 384 -8.06 -19.18 26.98
CA PRO A 384 -6.86 -18.84 27.75
C PRO A 384 -5.68 -18.37 26.88
N ALA A 385 -5.70 -18.64 25.56
CA ALA A 385 -4.65 -18.22 24.62
C ALA A 385 -5.16 -18.13 23.18
N GLY A 386 -4.46 -17.34 22.35
CA GLY A 386 -4.69 -17.23 20.91
C GLY A 386 -3.43 -16.87 20.15
N ARG A 387 -3.37 -17.24 18.87
CA ARG A 387 -2.29 -16.86 17.97
C ARG A 387 -2.41 -15.39 17.61
N LEU A 388 -1.38 -14.61 17.84
CA LEU A 388 -1.33 -13.21 17.44
C LEU A 388 -1.28 -13.12 15.91
N VAL A 389 -2.27 -12.47 15.29
CA VAL A 389 -2.36 -12.31 13.84
C VAL A 389 -2.24 -10.86 13.37
N ALA A 390 -2.63 -9.91 14.22
CA ALA A 390 -2.46 -8.48 13.91
C ALA A 390 -2.35 -7.65 15.18
N LEU A 391 -1.80 -6.44 15.04
CA LEU A 391 -1.69 -5.46 16.10
C LEU A 391 -1.77 -4.05 15.50
N LEU A 392 -2.55 -3.17 16.15
CA LEU A 392 -2.54 -1.72 15.92
C LEU A 392 -2.03 -1.06 17.19
N ALA A 393 -1.16 -0.06 17.05
CA ALA A 393 -0.58 0.70 18.16
C ALA A 393 -0.67 2.20 17.88
N VAL A 394 -1.19 2.94 18.84
CA VAL A 394 -1.17 4.40 18.88
C VAL A 394 -0.24 4.82 20.02
N GLY A 395 0.86 5.51 19.69
CA GLY A 395 1.84 5.94 20.70
C GLY A 395 2.55 4.82 21.46
N ARG A 396 2.47 3.56 20.99
CA ARG A 396 3.08 2.37 21.64
C ARG A 396 4.06 1.61 20.72
N PRO A 397 5.16 2.21 20.30
CA PRO A 397 6.08 1.61 19.32
C PRO A 397 6.74 0.32 19.84
N ARG A 398 6.86 0.15 21.17
CA ARG A 398 7.40 -1.08 21.76
C ARG A 398 6.45 -2.27 21.58
N ASP A 399 5.15 -2.06 21.74
CA ASP A 399 4.15 -3.11 21.51
C ASP A 399 4.16 -3.52 20.04
N LEU A 400 4.23 -2.55 19.13
CA LEU A 400 4.33 -2.85 17.71
C LEU A 400 5.57 -3.68 17.36
N ALA A 401 6.76 -3.24 17.78
CA ALA A 401 8.01 -3.93 17.47
C ALA A 401 8.03 -5.37 18.02
N GLN A 402 7.47 -5.58 19.22
CA GLN A 402 7.34 -6.93 19.81
C GLN A 402 6.26 -7.73 19.06
N GLY A 403 5.09 -7.13 18.81
CA GLY A 403 3.96 -7.77 18.14
C GLY A 403 4.33 -8.26 16.75
N ARG A 404 4.98 -7.43 15.91
CA ARG A 404 5.44 -7.82 14.57
C ARG A 404 6.30 -9.10 14.63
N ARG A 405 7.29 -9.15 15.53
CA ARG A 405 8.15 -10.33 15.71
C ARG A 405 7.39 -11.56 16.21
N LEU A 406 6.37 -11.35 17.03
CA LEU A 406 5.53 -12.45 17.54
C LEU A 406 4.61 -13.00 16.47
N ILE A 407 4.06 -12.13 15.60
CA ILE A 407 3.30 -12.54 14.41
C ILE A 407 4.19 -13.34 13.45
N GLU A 408 5.42 -12.87 13.19
CA GLU A 408 6.39 -13.58 12.35
C GLU A 408 6.65 -15.01 12.84
N LYS A 409 6.73 -15.19 14.17
CA LYS A 409 6.95 -16.48 14.82
C LYS A 409 5.69 -17.32 14.99
N GLY A 410 4.51 -16.80 14.68
CA GLY A 410 3.23 -17.46 14.91
C GLY A 410 2.98 -17.70 16.40
N ALA A 411 3.38 -16.78 17.30
CA ALA A 411 3.35 -16.96 18.73
C ALA A 411 1.92 -17.05 19.27
N LEU A 412 1.73 -17.95 20.25
CA LEU A 412 0.54 -18.04 21.08
C LEU A 412 0.70 -17.12 22.29
N LEU A 413 -0.28 -16.27 22.52
CA LEU A 413 -0.29 -15.36 23.67
C LEU A 413 -1.31 -15.81 24.72
N ASP A 414 -0.92 -15.71 25.97
CA ASP A 414 -1.84 -15.72 27.10
C ASP A 414 -2.67 -14.44 27.08
N ARG A 415 -3.99 -14.59 27.06
CA ARG A 415 -4.91 -13.48 26.84
C ARG A 415 -4.88 -12.43 27.96
N GLU A 416 -4.90 -12.86 29.21
CA GLU A 416 -4.92 -11.94 30.36
C GLU A 416 -3.62 -11.14 30.45
N ARG A 417 -2.49 -11.82 30.29
CA ARG A 417 -1.17 -11.17 30.26
C ARG A 417 -1.01 -10.26 29.05
N ALA A 418 -1.58 -10.63 27.90
CA ALA A 418 -1.56 -9.82 26.71
C ALA A 418 -2.42 -8.56 26.84
N ALA A 419 -3.52 -8.60 27.60
CA ALA A 419 -4.38 -7.45 27.88
C ALA A 419 -3.72 -6.43 28.82
N ASP A 420 -2.83 -6.89 29.73
CA ASP A 420 -2.15 -6.00 30.69
C ASP A 420 -1.09 -5.14 29.97
N ALA A 421 -1.38 -3.84 29.85
CA ALA A 421 -0.50 -2.88 29.19
C ALA A 421 0.82 -2.63 29.93
N ALA A 422 0.94 -3.00 31.21
CA ALA A 422 2.16 -2.92 31.99
C ALA A 422 3.11 -4.09 31.73
N VAL A 423 2.56 -5.22 31.27
CA VAL A 423 3.34 -6.43 30.90
C VAL A 423 3.88 -6.27 29.48
N PRO A 424 5.19 -6.41 29.23
CA PRO A 424 5.72 -6.45 27.87
C PRO A 424 5.06 -7.56 27.04
N LEU A 425 4.61 -7.26 25.82
CA LEU A 425 3.86 -8.21 24.99
C LEU A 425 4.60 -9.54 24.78
N LYS A 426 5.94 -9.49 24.64
CA LYS A 426 6.80 -10.69 24.55
C LYS A 426 6.71 -11.61 25.78
N SER A 427 6.34 -11.07 26.94
CA SER A 427 6.21 -11.85 28.18
C SER A 427 4.85 -12.53 28.30
N ALA A 428 3.90 -12.22 27.42
CA ALA A 428 2.61 -12.90 27.34
C ALA A 428 2.65 -14.18 26.48
N VAL A 429 3.80 -14.52 25.91
CA VAL A 429 3.98 -15.77 25.13
C VAL A 429 3.84 -16.98 26.05
N ARG A 430 3.11 -18.01 25.59
CA ARG A 430 2.95 -19.32 26.23
C ARG A 430 4.03 -20.30 25.82
#